data_0089ec8d5b6be00fbb68e328f356f586
#
_entry.id   0089ec8d5b6be00fbb68e328f356f586
#
_cell.length_a   1.000
_cell.length_b   1.000
_cell.length_c   1.000
_cell.angle_alpha   90.00
_cell.angle_beta   90.00
_cell.angle_gamma   90.00
#
_symmetry.space_group_name_H-M   'P 1'
#
loop_
_entity.id
_entity.type
_entity.pdbx_description
1 polymer ?
#
loop_
_entity_poly.entity_id
_entity_poly.type
_entity_poly.pdbx_seq_one_letter_code
_entity_poly.pdbx_strand_id
1 'polypeptide(L)'
;MLFRSTTLTEKFLLYGGAINLAGSVKGKATARHAVSDWMEIEKERGISVTSSVLQFNYDGYCINILDTPGHQDFSEDTYRTLMAADSAVMVIDASKGVEAQTRKLFKVCVMRHIPIFTFINKMDRDANDTFELLDDIEKELGIETCPINWPIGSGKDFKGVYDRNTKKVMTFSDTLKGTKEGEQKEIDIDDPALKEELGEDYWSQLMDEIELLDGASAEFDQDMVSKGELSPVFFGSALTNFGVETFLQHFLKMTYSPLPRNSDIGPIDPFSEDFSAFVFKIQANMNKAHRDRIAFMRICSGKFEAGMEVMHIQGGKKIRLAQPQQMMAQERHMVEEAYAGDIIGVFDPGIFSIGDTIETSAKPFRYEGIPTFAPEHFARVRQVDTMKRKQFVKGITQIAQEGAIQIFQEYHTGMEEIIVGVVGVLQFDVLKYRLENEYNVEIHMENLPYEHIRWIKNKELDLDKLTGTSDMKKIQDLKGNPLLLFVNAWSVGMVLDRNEGLELEEFGRD
;
A
#
# COMPACT_ATOMS: atom_id res chain seq x y z
N MET A 1 6.48 3.77 -0.11
CA MET A 1 5.27 3.14 0.43
C MET A 1 5.52 2.71 1.86
N LEU A 2 4.58 2.89 2.77
CA LEU A 2 4.69 2.59 4.21
C LEU A 2 3.81 1.40 4.56
N PHE A 3 4.38 0.39 5.25
CA PHE A 3 3.63 -0.72 5.80
C PHE A 3 3.40 -0.50 7.30
N ARG A 4 2.14 -0.54 7.77
CA ARG A 4 1.76 -0.56 9.19
C ARG A 4 2.06 0.71 10.01
N SER A 5 2.18 1.90 9.42
CA SER A 5 2.43 3.08 10.26
C SER A 5 1.79 4.38 9.79
N THR A 6 0.50 4.47 9.91
CA THR A 6 -0.25 5.73 9.84
C THR A 6 0.38 6.82 10.74
N THR A 7 0.93 6.44 11.91
CA THR A 7 1.63 7.39 12.79
C THR A 7 2.91 7.91 12.14
N LEU A 8 3.68 7.09 11.42
CA LEU A 8 4.89 7.55 10.74
C LEU A 8 4.55 8.47 9.56
N THR A 9 3.48 8.17 8.83
CA THR A 9 2.93 9.03 7.77
C THR A 9 2.59 10.43 8.31
N GLU A 10 1.89 10.49 9.44
CA GLU A 10 1.56 11.75 10.11
C GLU A 10 2.82 12.56 10.49
N LYS A 11 3.89 11.88 10.89
CA LYS A 11 5.15 12.55 11.22
C LYS A 11 5.85 13.10 9.98
N PHE A 12 5.85 12.37 8.87
CA PHE A 12 6.41 12.90 7.62
C PHE A 12 5.64 14.12 7.13
N LEU A 13 4.31 14.11 7.24
CA LEU A 13 3.50 15.29 6.92
C LEU A 13 3.78 16.48 7.87
N LEU A 14 4.07 16.20 9.14
CA LEU A 14 4.44 17.22 10.11
C LEU A 14 5.79 17.86 9.76
N TYR A 15 6.83 17.06 9.54
CA TYR A 15 8.17 17.55 9.14
C TYR A 15 8.17 18.21 7.76
N GLY A 16 7.29 17.78 6.85
CA GLY A 16 7.06 18.44 5.57
C GLY A 16 6.23 19.74 5.66
N GLY A 17 5.81 20.14 6.86
CA GLY A 17 4.98 21.35 7.06
C GLY A 17 3.57 21.25 6.46
N ALA A 18 3.15 20.07 5.99
CA ALA A 18 1.83 19.84 5.42
C ALA A 18 0.71 19.82 6.49
N ILE A 19 1.06 19.51 7.73
CA ILE A 19 0.17 19.60 8.89
C ILE A 19 0.88 20.27 10.07
N ASN A 20 0.12 20.99 10.89
CA ASN A 20 0.67 21.69 12.08
C ASN A 20 0.72 20.80 13.34
N LEU A 21 -0.07 19.72 13.38
CA LEU A 21 -0.17 18.79 14.51
C LEU A 21 -0.46 17.39 13.97
N ALA A 22 0.36 16.42 14.33
CA ALA A 22 0.17 15.04 13.95
C ALA A 22 -1.00 14.40 14.74
N GLY A 23 -1.83 13.62 14.04
CA GLY A 23 -2.90 12.80 14.60
C GLY A 23 -2.41 11.41 15.05
N SER A 24 -3.33 10.59 15.57
CA SER A 24 -3.04 9.19 15.90
C SER A 24 -4.21 8.27 15.57
N VAL A 25 -3.91 6.99 15.27
CA VAL A 25 -4.91 5.96 14.92
C VAL A 25 -5.79 5.61 16.14
N LYS A 26 -5.23 5.59 17.35
CA LYS A 26 -5.93 5.27 18.60
C LYS A 26 -6.15 6.52 19.46
N GLY A 27 -7.02 7.41 19.00
CA GLY A 27 -7.46 8.57 19.80
C GLY A 27 -8.64 8.23 20.70
N LYS A 28 -8.65 8.77 21.95
CA LYS A 28 -9.90 8.94 22.69
C LYS A 28 -10.79 9.93 21.94
N ALA A 29 -12.10 9.92 22.16
CA ALA A 29 -13.10 10.75 21.43
C ALA A 29 -12.78 12.27 21.31
N THR A 30 -11.76 12.77 22.01
CA THR A 30 -11.26 14.16 21.95
C THR A 30 -9.92 14.31 21.24
N ALA A 31 -9.28 13.21 20.74
CA ALA A 31 -8.01 13.26 20.06
C ALA A 31 -8.21 13.38 18.55
N ARG A 32 -7.31 14.12 17.88
CA ARG A 32 -7.31 14.26 16.42
C ARG A 32 -6.95 12.92 15.78
N HIS A 33 -7.79 12.47 14.84
CA HIS A 33 -7.50 11.30 14.02
C HIS A 33 -6.42 11.61 12.99
N ALA A 34 -5.76 10.56 12.51
CA ALA A 34 -4.79 10.69 11.43
C ALA A 34 -5.43 11.15 10.12
N VAL A 35 -4.70 11.93 9.34
CA VAL A 35 -5.14 12.47 8.05
C VAL A 35 -5.37 11.34 7.03
N SER A 36 -4.55 10.29 7.10
CA SER A 36 -4.65 9.12 6.24
C SER A 36 -5.88 8.26 6.51
N ASP A 37 -6.41 8.23 7.73
CA ASP A 37 -7.63 7.50 8.10
C ASP A 37 -8.87 8.39 7.90
N TRP A 38 -9.31 8.53 6.66
CA TRP A 38 -10.38 9.45 6.29
C TRP A 38 -11.79 8.83 6.39
N MET A 39 -11.92 7.50 6.29
CA MET A 39 -13.20 6.80 6.40
C MET A 39 -13.66 6.71 7.86
N GLU A 40 -14.96 6.89 8.11
CA GLU A 40 -15.52 6.76 9.46
C GLU A 40 -15.29 5.36 10.05
N ILE A 41 -15.39 4.31 9.24
CA ILE A 41 -15.13 2.93 9.69
C ILE A 41 -13.67 2.72 10.14
N GLU A 42 -12.72 3.41 9.54
CA GLU A 42 -11.30 3.39 9.96
C GLU A 42 -11.15 4.03 11.34
N LYS A 43 -11.81 5.16 11.55
CA LYS A 43 -11.80 5.88 12.83
C LYS A 43 -12.48 5.10 13.95
N GLU A 44 -13.61 4.46 13.65
CA GLU A 44 -14.37 3.65 14.61
C GLU A 44 -13.59 2.39 15.02
N ARG A 45 -12.95 1.72 14.07
CA ARG A 45 -12.22 0.46 14.30
C ARG A 45 -10.76 0.67 14.70
N GLY A 46 -10.19 1.84 14.41
CA GLY A 46 -8.78 2.15 14.66
C GLY A 46 -7.82 1.32 13.81
N ILE A 47 -8.25 0.96 12.59
CA ILE A 47 -7.44 0.27 11.58
C ILE A 47 -7.71 0.88 10.21
N SER A 48 -6.67 1.07 9.41
CA SER A 48 -6.80 1.50 8.02
C SER A 48 -7.34 0.35 7.17
N VAL A 49 -8.31 0.62 6.31
CA VAL A 49 -8.96 -0.37 5.43
C VAL A 49 -8.66 -0.13 3.96
N THR A 50 -8.21 1.08 3.60
CA THR A 50 -7.80 1.45 2.23
C THR A 50 -6.50 2.23 2.25
N SER A 51 -5.74 2.15 1.17
CA SER A 51 -4.52 2.95 1.02
C SER A 51 -4.86 4.43 0.86
N SER A 52 -4.04 5.29 1.46
CA SER A 52 -4.13 6.74 1.29
C SER A 52 -2.99 7.26 0.43
N VAL A 53 -3.31 8.20 -0.45
CA VAL A 53 -2.34 8.90 -1.31
C VAL A 53 -2.17 10.30 -0.75
N LEU A 54 -0.96 10.65 -0.36
CA LEU A 54 -0.61 11.92 0.26
C LEU A 54 0.65 12.48 -0.39
N GLN A 55 0.78 13.81 -0.46
CA GLN A 55 1.93 14.48 -1.04
C GLN A 55 2.37 15.63 -0.14
N PHE A 56 3.66 15.89 -0.11
CA PHE A 56 4.26 17.06 0.53
C PHE A 56 5.62 17.37 -0.08
N ASN A 57 6.09 18.62 0.13
CA ASN A 57 7.43 19.02 -0.27
C ASN A 57 8.34 19.05 0.95
N TYR A 58 9.56 18.54 0.81
CA TYR A 58 10.57 18.56 1.84
C TYR A 58 11.96 18.64 1.21
N ASP A 59 12.78 19.58 1.65
CA ASP A 59 14.19 19.78 1.22
C ASP A 59 14.36 19.79 -0.32
N GLY A 60 13.45 20.46 -1.02
CA GLY A 60 13.46 20.57 -2.49
C GLY A 60 12.92 19.36 -3.26
N TYR A 61 12.48 18.33 -2.57
CA TYR A 61 11.87 17.15 -3.15
C TYR A 61 10.34 17.17 -3.05
N CYS A 62 9.68 16.66 -4.08
CA CYS A 62 8.25 16.34 -4.04
C CYS A 62 8.09 14.88 -3.63
N ILE A 63 7.53 14.64 -2.45
CA ILE A 63 7.40 13.30 -1.86
C ILE A 63 5.94 12.85 -1.95
N ASN A 64 5.73 11.72 -2.63
CA ASN A 64 4.43 11.05 -2.69
C ASN A 64 4.43 9.87 -1.71
N ILE A 65 3.56 9.93 -0.69
CA ILE A 65 3.38 8.84 0.26
C ILE A 65 2.16 8.02 -0.14
N LEU A 66 2.35 6.72 -0.20
CA LEU A 66 1.30 5.73 -0.30
C LEU A 66 1.24 4.98 1.04
N ASP A 67 0.35 5.41 1.93
CA ASP A 67 0.12 4.75 3.23
C ASP A 67 -0.85 3.60 3.04
N THR A 68 -0.47 2.40 3.47
CA THR A 68 -1.20 1.17 3.17
C THR A 68 -1.72 0.49 4.41
N PRO A 69 -2.89 -0.19 4.32
CA PRO A 69 -3.42 -0.95 5.43
C PRO A 69 -2.42 -1.99 5.95
N GLY A 70 -2.31 -2.09 7.27
CA GLY A 70 -1.44 -3.08 7.91
C GLY A 70 -2.10 -4.46 8.11
N HIS A 71 -3.42 -4.57 7.92
CA HIS A 71 -4.15 -5.81 8.15
C HIS A 71 -4.12 -6.72 6.91
N GLN A 72 -3.95 -8.03 7.13
CA GLN A 72 -3.83 -9.01 6.04
C GLN A 72 -5.05 -9.06 5.10
N ASP A 73 -6.24 -8.77 5.62
CA ASP A 73 -7.48 -8.79 4.84
C ASP A 73 -7.51 -7.73 3.74
N PHE A 74 -6.65 -6.71 3.81
CA PHE A 74 -6.52 -5.64 2.82
C PHE A 74 -5.22 -5.73 2.01
N SER A 75 -4.59 -6.90 1.96
CA SER A 75 -3.31 -7.12 1.26
C SER A 75 -3.38 -6.85 -0.24
N GLU A 76 -4.53 -7.04 -0.87
CA GLU A 76 -4.72 -6.76 -2.30
C GLU A 76 -4.59 -5.25 -2.61
N ASP A 77 -5.18 -4.38 -1.79
CA ASP A 77 -5.02 -2.94 -1.93
C ASP A 77 -3.56 -2.50 -1.72
N THR A 78 -2.89 -3.10 -0.72
CA THR A 78 -1.46 -2.90 -0.47
C THR A 78 -0.61 -3.31 -1.69
N TYR A 79 -0.90 -4.46 -2.30
CA TYR A 79 -0.20 -4.94 -3.48
C TYR A 79 -0.35 -3.99 -4.67
N ARG A 80 -1.59 -3.58 -4.99
CA ARG A 80 -1.85 -2.62 -6.08
C ARG A 80 -1.12 -1.31 -5.87
N THR A 81 -1.10 -0.83 -4.63
CA THR A 81 -0.41 0.39 -4.25
C THR A 81 1.10 0.28 -4.39
N LEU A 82 1.69 -0.90 -4.06
CA LEU A 82 3.10 -1.20 -4.30
C LEU A 82 3.50 -1.03 -5.77
N MET A 83 2.60 -1.37 -6.69
CA MET A 83 2.85 -1.22 -8.12
C MET A 83 3.09 0.23 -8.55
N ALA A 84 2.63 1.20 -7.76
CA ALA A 84 2.83 2.62 -8.01
C ALA A 84 4.03 3.23 -7.25
N ALA A 85 4.74 2.45 -6.44
CA ALA A 85 5.84 2.92 -5.61
C ALA A 85 7.20 2.67 -6.27
N ASP A 86 8.17 3.57 -6.03
CA ASP A 86 9.58 3.42 -6.44
C ASP A 86 10.44 2.87 -5.29
N SER A 87 9.99 3.03 -4.05
CA SER A 87 10.65 2.50 -2.86
C SER A 87 9.61 2.11 -1.83
N ALA A 88 9.91 1.11 -1.02
CA ALA A 88 9.08 0.67 0.08
C ALA A 88 9.76 0.96 1.42
N VAL A 89 9.00 1.46 2.39
CA VAL A 89 9.45 1.55 3.79
C VAL A 89 8.75 0.46 4.57
N MET A 90 9.51 -0.52 4.98
CA MET A 90 9.06 -1.62 5.82
C MET A 90 9.14 -1.19 7.28
N VAL A 91 8.01 -1.11 7.96
CA VAL A 91 7.96 -0.70 9.38
C VAL A 91 7.80 -1.93 10.25
N ILE A 92 8.79 -2.16 11.12
CA ILE A 92 8.84 -3.29 12.07
C ILE A 92 8.59 -2.77 13.48
N ASP A 93 7.78 -3.47 14.24
CA ASP A 93 7.57 -3.23 15.67
C ASP A 93 8.76 -3.81 16.46
N ALA A 94 9.53 -2.97 17.15
CA ALA A 94 10.72 -3.37 17.88
C ALA A 94 10.48 -4.46 18.95
N SER A 95 9.24 -4.58 19.47
CA SER A 95 8.88 -5.61 20.44
C SER A 95 8.43 -6.94 19.82
N LYS A 96 8.22 -6.98 18.48
CA LYS A 96 7.63 -8.15 17.81
C LYS A 96 8.52 -8.76 16.72
N GLY A 97 9.46 -7.98 16.16
CA GLY A 97 10.24 -8.40 15.00
C GLY A 97 9.42 -8.57 13.73
N VAL A 98 9.82 -9.51 12.86
CA VAL A 98 9.20 -9.76 11.56
C VAL A 98 7.91 -10.55 11.70
N GLU A 99 6.79 -9.93 11.35
CA GLU A 99 5.46 -10.56 11.39
C GLU A 99 5.09 -11.22 10.04
N ALA A 100 4.12 -12.15 10.03
CA ALA A 100 3.71 -12.90 8.83
C ALA A 100 3.32 -12.01 7.64
N GLN A 101 2.62 -10.89 7.90
CA GLN A 101 2.24 -9.95 6.86
C GLN A 101 3.46 -9.23 6.27
N THR A 102 4.44 -8.91 7.07
CA THR A 102 5.71 -8.31 6.63
C THR A 102 6.41 -9.23 5.63
N ARG A 103 6.49 -10.55 5.92
CA ARG A 103 7.07 -11.53 5.00
C ARG A 103 6.35 -11.60 3.65
N LYS A 104 5.02 -11.54 3.66
CA LYS A 104 4.22 -11.57 2.41
C LYS A 104 4.52 -10.35 1.54
N LEU A 105 4.51 -9.16 2.13
CA LEU A 105 4.74 -7.91 1.41
C LEU A 105 6.20 -7.75 0.96
N PHE A 106 7.13 -8.21 1.77
CA PHE A 106 8.55 -8.27 1.41
C PHE A 106 8.78 -9.08 0.12
N LYS A 107 8.20 -10.28 0.02
CA LYS A 107 8.30 -11.12 -1.18
C LYS A 107 7.80 -10.40 -2.43
N VAL A 108 6.73 -9.60 -2.29
CA VAL A 108 6.20 -8.79 -3.40
C VAL A 108 7.19 -7.71 -3.83
N CYS A 109 7.81 -7.01 -2.87
CA CYS A 109 8.82 -5.99 -3.17
C CYS A 109 10.01 -6.61 -3.91
N VAL A 110 10.53 -7.75 -3.44
CA VAL A 110 11.66 -8.44 -4.08
C VAL A 110 11.31 -8.90 -5.49
N MET A 111 10.14 -9.54 -5.69
CA MET A 111 9.71 -9.97 -7.04
C MET A 111 9.56 -8.80 -8.02
N ARG A 112 9.36 -7.59 -7.52
CA ARG A 112 9.18 -6.38 -8.32
C ARG A 112 10.41 -5.49 -8.36
N HIS A 113 11.51 -5.91 -7.76
CA HIS A 113 12.75 -5.14 -7.65
C HIS A 113 12.52 -3.73 -7.06
N ILE A 114 11.63 -3.64 -6.05
CA ILE A 114 11.36 -2.39 -5.34
C ILE A 114 12.35 -2.28 -4.18
N PRO A 115 13.22 -1.25 -4.13
CA PRO A 115 14.14 -1.02 -3.02
C PRO A 115 13.41 -0.93 -1.69
N ILE A 116 13.95 -1.58 -0.66
CA ILE A 116 13.34 -1.68 0.66
C ILE A 116 14.20 -0.98 1.69
N PHE A 117 13.60 -0.02 2.40
CA PHE A 117 14.14 0.64 3.57
C PHE A 117 13.40 0.13 4.81
N THR A 118 14.12 -0.21 5.85
CA THR A 118 13.50 -0.73 7.08
C THR A 118 13.51 0.32 8.18
N PHE A 119 12.35 0.55 8.81
CA PHE A 119 12.20 1.42 9.97
C PHE A 119 11.73 0.59 11.17
N ILE A 120 12.62 0.35 12.13
CA ILE A 120 12.31 -0.33 13.39
C ILE A 120 11.70 0.69 14.34
N ASN A 121 10.40 0.60 14.52
CA ASN A 121 9.56 1.58 15.20
C ASN A 121 9.23 1.13 16.63
N LYS A 122 8.83 2.09 17.45
CA LYS A 122 8.36 1.91 18.84
C LYS A 122 9.50 1.62 19.83
N MET A 123 10.67 2.16 19.59
CA MET A 123 11.78 2.12 20.55
C MET A 123 11.45 2.82 21.90
N ASP A 124 10.34 3.59 21.96
CA ASP A 124 9.77 4.16 23.17
C ASP A 124 9.11 3.13 24.10
N ARG A 125 9.12 1.85 23.71
CA ARG A 125 8.59 0.72 24.49
C ARG A 125 9.70 -0.30 24.70
N ASP A 126 9.46 -1.24 25.62
CA ASP A 126 10.35 -2.39 25.80
C ASP A 126 10.52 -3.10 24.44
N ALA A 127 11.72 -3.10 23.93
CA ALA A 127 12.10 -3.63 22.64
C ALA A 127 12.92 -4.92 22.82
N ASN A 128 12.91 -5.77 21.79
CA ASN A 128 13.90 -6.85 21.69
C ASN A 128 15.29 -6.27 21.52
N ASP A 129 16.31 -7.10 21.77
CA ASP A 129 17.70 -6.71 21.53
C ASP A 129 17.89 -6.24 20.09
N THR A 130 18.68 -5.19 19.92
CA THR A 130 18.85 -4.49 18.63
C THR A 130 19.54 -5.37 17.59
N PHE A 131 20.57 -6.15 18.01
CA PHE A 131 21.26 -7.08 17.12
C PHE A 131 20.37 -8.29 16.79
N GLU A 132 19.58 -8.79 17.76
CA GLU A 132 18.61 -9.85 17.51
C GLU A 132 17.54 -9.41 16.50
N LEU A 133 17.13 -8.14 16.51
CA LEU A 133 16.17 -7.60 15.51
C LEU A 133 16.76 -7.58 14.10
N LEU A 134 18.05 -7.24 13.94
CA LEU A 134 18.72 -7.31 12.64
C LEU A 134 18.83 -8.76 12.17
N ASP A 135 19.26 -9.65 13.05
CA ASP A 135 19.34 -11.10 12.81
C ASP A 135 17.99 -11.69 12.37
N ASP A 136 16.88 -11.28 13.02
CA ASP A 136 15.52 -11.71 12.68
C ASP A 136 15.13 -11.26 11.25
N ILE A 137 15.45 -10.02 10.89
CA ILE A 137 15.22 -9.50 9.55
C ILE A 137 16.01 -10.32 8.51
N GLU A 138 17.29 -10.55 8.74
CA GLU A 138 18.15 -11.27 7.81
C GLU A 138 17.73 -12.73 7.64
N LYS A 139 17.44 -13.43 8.72
CA LYS A 139 17.01 -14.84 8.71
C LYS A 139 15.64 -15.04 8.11
N GLU A 140 14.68 -14.19 8.47
CA GLU A 140 13.27 -14.34 8.08
C GLU A 140 12.99 -13.86 6.66
N LEU A 141 13.74 -12.85 6.20
CA LEU A 141 13.52 -12.23 4.90
C LEU A 141 14.61 -12.58 3.86
N GLY A 142 15.80 -13.00 4.29
CA GLY A 142 16.91 -13.31 3.41
C GLY A 142 17.50 -12.08 2.73
N ILE A 143 17.50 -10.94 3.41
CA ILE A 143 18.09 -9.67 2.96
C ILE A 143 19.14 -9.23 3.98
N GLU A 144 20.28 -8.73 3.51
CA GLU A 144 21.27 -8.13 4.38
C GLU A 144 20.78 -6.81 4.97
N THR A 145 21.24 -6.48 6.18
CA THR A 145 20.90 -5.23 6.86
C THR A 145 22.08 -4.28 6.97
N CYS A 146 21.82 -2.99 6.72
CA CYS A 146 22.79 -1.91 6.91
C CYS A 146 22.22 -0.88 7.88
N PRO A 147 22.53 -0.93 9.18
CA PRO A 147 22.09 0.09 10.13
C PRO A 147 22.68 1.46 9.79
N ILE A 148 21.84 2.44 9.52
CA ILE A 148 22.22 3.82 9.22
C ILE A 148 22.27 4.65 10.50
N ASN A 149 21.34 4.40 11.42
CA ASN A 149 21.39 4.93 12.76
C ASN A 149 21.33 3.81 13.80
N TRP A 150 21.70 4.13 15.04
CA TRP A 150 21.67 3.18 16.15
C TRP A 150 20.96 3.76 17.36
N PRO A 151 20.06 3.02 18.03
CA PRO A 151 19.31 3.54 19.15
C PRO A 151 20.16 3.51 20.43
N ILE A 152 19.94 4.48 21.30
CA ILE A 152 20.59 4.57 22.61
C ILE A 152 19.52 4.28 23.67
N GLY A 153 19.56 3.08 24.20
CA GLY A 153 18.55 2.57 25.11
C GLY A 153 17.23 2.22 24.42
N SER A 154 16.24 1.78 25.20
CA SER A 154 14.88 1.47 24.74
C SER A 154 13.86 1.73 25.83
N GLY A 155 12.58 1.75 25.48
CA GLY A 155 11.50 1.98 26.44
C GLY A 155 11.55 3.36 27.06
N LYS A 156 11.47 3.43 28.38
CA LYS A 156 11.57 4.68 29.14
C LYS A 156 12.98 5.30 29.13
N ASP A 157 13.96 4.46 28.86
CA ASP A 157 15.37 4.82 28.83
C ASP A 157 15.88 5.13 27.42
N PHE A 158 14.99 5.25 26.44
CA PHE A 158 15.32 5.63 25.08
C PHE A 158 15.79 7.10 25.05
N LYS A 159 17.09 7.32 24.89
CA LYS A 159 17.76 8.63 24.98
C LYS A 159 17.81 9.35 23.63
N GLY A 160 17.96 8.61 22.54
CA GLY A 160 18.17 9.16 21.21
C GLY A 160 18.66 8.15 20.21
N VAL A 161 19.21 8.64 19.10
CA VAL A 161 19.82 7.82 18.07
C VAL A 161 21.20 8.36 17.69
N TYR A 162 22.13 7.45 17.45
CA TYR A 162 23.43 7.75 16.86
C TYR A 162 23.34 7.61 15.34
N ASP A 163 23.67 8.64 14.60
CA ASP A 163 23.76 8.62 13.13
C ASP A 163 25.18 8.22 12.72
N ARG A 164 25.32 7.05 12.09
CA ARG A 164 26.62 6.49 11.69
C ARG A 164 27.29 7.28 10.57
N ASN A 165 26.51 7.94 9.71
CA ASN A 165 27.06 8.70 8.58
C ASN A 165 27.62 10.05 9.02
N THR A 166 26.92 10.74 9.91
CA THR A 166 27.33 12.06 10.42
C THR A 166 28.19 11.95 11.68
N LYS A 167 28.24 10.79 12.32
CA LYS A 167 28.89 10.52 13.61
C LYS A 167 28.40 11.42 14.75
N LYS A 168 27.11 11.73 14.71
CA LYS A 168 26.43 12.57 15.71
C LYS A 168 25.37 11.79 16.46
N VAL A 169 25.19 12.12 17.71
CA VAL A 169 24.08 11.66 18.54
C VAL A 169 22.99 12.72 18.54
N MET A 170 21.79 12.30 18.22
CA MET A 170 20.59 13.14 18.27
C MET A 170 19.78 12.76 19.51
N THR A 171 19.71 13.69 20.48
CA THR A 171 18.84 13.59 21.63
C THR A 171 17.61 14.47 21.41
N PHE A 172 16.50 14.13 22.04
CA PHE A 172 15.23 14.81 21.83
C PHE A 172 14.65 15.27 23.17
N SER A 173 14.21 16.51 23.22
CA SER A 173 13.42 17.02 24.35
C SER A 173 11.99 16.49 24.31
N ASP A 174 11.42 16.21 25.46
CA ASP A 174 10.05 15.71 25.61
C ASP A 174 9.05 16.80 25.18
N THR A 175 8.52 16.71 23.96
CA THR A 175 7.60 17.69 23.39
C THR A 175 6.21 17.12 23.23
N LEU A 176 5.28 17.48 24.13
CA LEU A 176 3.84 17.24 24.03
C LEU A 176 3.46 15.85 23.44
N LYS A 177 4.19 14.82 23.85
CA LYS A 177 4.04 13.44 23.34
C LYS A 177 4.19 13.33 21.81
N GLY A 178 5.13 14.07 21.22
CA GLY A 178 5.44 14.00 19.80
C GLY A 178 4.40 14.62 18.87
N THR A 179 3.45 15.41 19.36
CA THR A 179 2.44 16.06 18.51
C THR A 179 2.96 17.27 17.75
N LYS A 180 4.12 17.80 18.14
CA LYS A 180 4.85 18.89 17.47
C LYS A 180 6.28 18.44 17.19
N GLU A 181 6.95 19.12 16.27
CA GLU A 181 8.38 19.00 16.08
C GLU A 181 9.10 19.29 17.41
N GLY A 182 10.03 18.41 17.81
CA GLY A 182 10.84 18.56 18.99
C GLY A 182 12.10 19.35 18.71
N GLU A 183 12.64 20.04 19.71
CA GLU A 183 13.98 20.56 19.62
C GLU A 183 14.96 19.37 19.66
N GLN A 184 15.67 19.15 18.56
CA GLN A 184 16.76 18.19 18.47
C GLN A 184 18.04 18.84 18.96
N LYS A 185 18.77 18.12 19.80
CA LYS A 185 20.13 18.47 20.19
C LYS A 185 21.08 17.49 19.50
N GLU A 186 21.95 18.03 18.64
CA GLU A 186 22.99 17.25 17.97
C GLU A 186 24.29 17.41 18.74
N ILE A 187 24.94 16.30 19.11
CA ILE A 187 26.21 16.26 19.80
C ILE A 187 27.12 15.32 19.00
N ASP A 188 28.34 15.78 18.71
CA ASP A 188 29.35 14.95 18.06
C ASP A 188 29.74 13.77 18.97
N ILE A 189 30.01 12.60 18.39
CA ILE A 189 30.36 11.40 19.17
C ILE A 189 31.63 11.59 19.99
N ASP A 190 32.55 12.43 19.53
CA ASP A 190 33.84 12.74 20.19
C ASP A 190 33.70 13.91 21.17
N ASP A 191 32.55 14.57 21.29
CA ASP A 191 32.36 15.67 22.22
C ASP A 191 32.22 15.14 23.67
N PRO A 192 33.08 15.61 24.61
CA PRO A 192 32.98 15.23 26.02
C PRO A 192 31.60 15.50 26.65
N ALA A 193 30.85 16.48 26.14
CA ALA A 193 29.49 16.79 26.61
C ALA A 193 28.52 15.64 26.39
N LEU A 194 28.77 14.77 25.42
CA LEU A 194 27.93 13.61 25.15
C LEU A 194 27.90 12.64 26.34
N LYS A 195 29.05 12.42 26.98
CA LYS A 195 29.15 11.56 28.15
C LYS A 195 28.39 12.10 29.36
N GLU A 196 28.35 13.43 29.52
CA GLU A 196 27.54 14.09 30.56
C GLU A 196 26.04 13.97 30.24
N GLU A 197 25.66 14.11 28.98
CA GLU A 197 24.26 14.06 28.52
C GLU A 197 23.66 12.66 28.65
N LEU A 198 24.39 11.61 28.23
CA LEU A 198 23.92 10.23 28.24
C LEU A 198 24.09 9.55 29.61
N GLY A 199 25.14 9.91 30.35
CA GLY A 199 25.66 9.20 31.50
C GLY A 199 26.67 8.12 31.13
N GLU A 200 27.52 7.74 32.08
CA GLU A 200 28.66 6.80 31.88
C GLU A 200 28.23 5.47 31.28
N ASP A 201 27.15 4.88 31.80
CA ASP A 201 26.72 3.53 31.42
C ASP A 201 26.23 3.49 29.96
N TYR A 202 25.34 4.41 29.56
CA TYR A 202 24.85 4.49 28.18
C TYR A 202 25.92 4.93 27.19
N TRP A 203 26.82 5.81 27.60
CA TRP A 203 27.95 6.23 26.77
C TRP A 203 28.89 5.04 26.49
N SER A 204 29.27 4.27 27.53
CA SER A 204 30.13 3.11 27.38
C SER A 204 29.49 2.04 26.51
N GLN A 205 28.20 1.73 26.76
CA GLN A 205 27.44 0.77 25.96
C GLN A 205 27.39 1.20 24.48
N LEU A 206 27.13 2.48 24.20
CA LEU A 206 27.09 3.00 22.83
C LEU A 206 28.44 2.81 22.12
N MET A 207 29.55 3.10 22.80
CA MET A 207 30.89 2.94 22.20
C MET A 207 31.20 1.48 21.89
N ASP A 208 30.86 0.55 22.78
CA ASP A 208 31.04 -0.89 22.58
C ASP A 208 30.16 -1.38 21.40
N GLU A 209 28.94 -0.93 21.31
CA GLU A 209 28.01 -1.28 20.22
C GLU A 209 28.46 -0.70 18.87
N ILE A 210 29.02 0.51 18.82
CA ILE A 210 29.58 1.10 17.59
C ILE A 210 30.77 0.26 17.10
N GLU A 211 31.65 -0.17 17.99
CA GLU A 211 32.82 -1.04 17.61
C GLU A 211 32.33 -2.36 17.00
N LEU A 212 31.28 -2.97 17.59
CA LEU A 212 30.68 -4.19 17.06
C LEU A 212 30.02 -3.96 15.68
N LEU A 213 29.30 -2.85 15.52
CA LEU A 213 28.63 -2.49 14.25
C LEU A 213 29.66 -2.26 13.14
N ASP A 214 30.73 -1.55 13.42
CA ASP A 214 31.76 -1.25 12.42
C ASP A 214 32.55 -2.51 12.01
N GLY A 215 32.56 -3.53 12.86
CA GLY A 215 33.19 -4.82 12.56
C GLY A 215 32.29 -5.86 11.91
N ALA A 216 30.96 -5.79 12.09
CA ALA A 216 30.04 -6.88 11.76
C ALA A 216 28.92 -6.50 10.78
N SER A 217 28.55 -5.21 10.67
CA SER A 217 27.45 -4.81 9.79
C SER A 217 27.90 -4.56 8.36
N ALA A 218 27.02 -4.83 7.38
CA ALA A 218 27.24 -4.46 5.99
C ALA A 218 27.38 -2.93 5.84
N GLU A 219 28.23 -2.51 4.91
CA GLU A 219 28.31 -1.11 4.47
C GLU A 219 27.18 -0.80 3.49
N PHE A 220 26.81 0.47 3.40
CA PHE A 220 25.78 0.90 2.45
C PHE A 220 26.27 0.73 1.02
N ASP A 221 25.54 -0.05 0.23
CA ASP A 221 25.76 -0.26 -1.19
C ASP A 221 24.47 -0.01 -1.96
N GLN A 222 24.49 1.02 -2.82
CA GLN A 222 23.34 1.46 -3.61
C GLN A 222 22.86 0.37 -4.58
N ASP A 223 23.78 -0.38 -5.20
CA ASP A 223 23.43 -1.42 -6.16
C ASP A 223 22.76 -2.62 -5.48
N MET A 224 23.23 -3.00 -4.30
CA MET A 224 22.60 -4.06 -3.49
C MET A 224 21.20 -3.65 -3.02
N VAL A 225 21.01 -2.38 -2.61
CA VAL A 225 19.69 -1.86 -2.25
C VAL A 225 18.75 -1.92 -3.44
N SER A 226 19.20 -1.54 -4.65
CA SER A 226 18.38 -1.58 -5.86
C SER A 226 17.94 -2.98 -6.25
N LYS A 227 18.74 -3.98 -5.96
CA LYS A 227 18.45 -5.40 -6.23
C LYS A 227 17.58 -6.06 -5.15
N GLY A 228 17.35 -5.37 -4.02
CA GLY A 228 16.64 -5.93 -2.87
C GLY A 228 17.49 -6.95 -2.07
N GLU A 229 18.81 -6.85 -2.16
CA GLU A 229 19.78 -7.69 -1.46
C GLU A 229 20.22 -7.07 -0.13
N LEU A 230 20.14 -5.73 0.00
CA LEU A 230 20.50 -4.95 1.18
C LEU A 230 19.36 -3.99 1.56
N SER A 231 19.03 -3.91 2.84
CA SER A 231 18.08 -2.93 3.36
C SER A 231 18.76 -1.95 4.32
N PRO A 232 18.78 -0.63 4.05
CA PRO A 232 19.13 0.36 5.04
C PRO A 232 18.15 0.32 6.21
N VAL A 233 18.66 0.21 7.44
CA VAL A 233 17.86 0.07 8.66
C VAL A 233 17.97 1.31 9.52
N PHE A 234 16.81 1.78 9.99
CA PHE A 234 16.65 2.92 10.86
C PHE A 234 15.88 2.53 12.11
N PHE A 235 16.32 2.99 13.26
CA PHE A 235 15.65 2.82 14.53
C PHE A 235 15.01 4.12 14.98
N GLY A 236 13.82 4.03 15.59
CA GLY A 236 13.17 5.21 16.09
C GLY A 236 11.81 4.96 16.75
N SER A 237 11.13 6.05 17.06
CA SER A 237 9.75 6.04 17.53
C SER A 237 8.94 7.11 16.81
N ALA A 238 8.02 6.66 15.97
CA ALA A 238 7.09 7.58 15.32
C ALA A 238 6.20 8.30 16.34
N LEU A 239 5.90 7.71 17.49
CA LEU A 239 5.07 8.34 18.52
C LEU A 239 5.75 9.56 19.15
N THR A 240 7.03 9.47 19.43
CA THR A 240 7.82 10.47 20.16
C THR A 240 8.73 11.32 19.25
N ASN A 241 8.69 11.11 17.93
CA ASN A 241 9.50 11.77 16.88
C ASN A 241 10.98 11.33 16.82
N PHE A 242 11.42 10.40 17.65
CA PHE A 242 12.83 9.95 17.64
C PHE A 242 13.19 9.25 16.32
N GLY A 243 14.28 9.69 15.70
CA GLY A 243 14.83 9.08 14.48
C GLY A 243 14.02 9.32 13.20
N VAL A 244 12.89 10.03 13.26
CA VAL A 244 12.00 10.24 12.10
C VAL A 244 12.62 11.21 11.09
N GLU A 245 13.14 12.33 11.56
CA GLU A 245 13.78 13.33 10.70
C GLU A 245 15.08 12.78 10.10
N THR A 246 15.90 12.10 10.93
CA THR A 246 17.11 11.40 10.47
C THR A 246 16.77 10.42 9.34
N PHE A 247 15.72 9.61 9.52
CA PHE A 247 15.25 8.72 8.48
C PHE A 247 14.92 9.48 7.19
N LEU A 248 14.12 10.54 7.28
CA LEU A 248 13.68 11.30 6.11
C LEU A 248 14.84 11.90 5.33
N GLN A 249 15.80 12.52 6.03
CA GLN A 249 16.99 13.14 5.43
C GLN A 249 17.88 12.10 4.71
N HIS A 250 18.11 10.92 5.31
CA HIS A 250 18.89 9.85 4.69
C HIS A 250 18.12 9.17 3.56
N PHE A 251 16.83 8.92 3.74
CA PHE A 251 15.99 8.31 2.72
C PHE A 251 16.04 9.10 1.40
N LEU A 252 15.94 10.43 1.45
CA LEU A 252 16.01 11.29 0.26
C LEU A 252 17.33 11.16 -0.50
N LYS A 253 18.43 10.94 0.20
CA LYS A 253 19.77 10.78 -0.40
C LYS A 253 20.01 9.36 -0.93
N MET A 254 19.35 8.36 -0.35
CA MET A 254 19.53 6.95 -0.66
C MET A 254 18.48 6.40 -1.64
N THR A 255 17.34 7.08 -1.79
CA THR A 255 16.29 6.64 -2.71
C THR A 255 16.63 6.98 -4.15
N TYR A 256 15.90 6.34 -5.07
CA TYR A 256 16.11 6.52 -6.49
C TYR A 256 15.14 7.53 -7.08
N SER A 257 15.52 8.09 -8.24
CA SER A 257 14.59 8.69 -9.19
C SER A 257 13.56 7.65 -9.64
N PRO A 258 12.43 8.06 -10.23
CA PRO A 258 11.44 7.11 -10.74
C PRO A 258 12.06 6.02 -11.61
N LEU A 259 11.68 4.77 -11.34
CA LEU A 259 12.19 3.61 -12.06
C LEU A 259 11.43 3.38 -13.37
N PRO A 260 12.09 2.82 -14.43
CA PRO A 260 11.42 2.40 -15.63
C PRO A 260 10.33 1.37 -15.35
N ARG A 261 9.21 1.46 -16.09
CA ARG A 261 8.10 0.50 -15.96
C ARG A 261 7.96 -0.33 -17.23
N ASN A 262 7.78 -1.64 -17.05
CA ASN A 262 7.61 -2.57 -18.16
C ASN A 262 6.27 -2.37 -18.89
N SER A 263 6.34 -2.48 -20.21
CA SER A 263 5.20 -2.46 -21.11
C SER A 263 5.32 -3.58 -22.14
N ASP A 264 4.30 -3.73 -23.00
CA ASP A 264 4.28 -4.69 -24.11
C ASP A 264 5.34 -4.40 -25.20
N ILE A 265 5.94 -3.22 -25.18
CA ILE A 265 7.07 -2.83 -26.08
C ILE A 265 8.42 -2.77 -25.36
N GLY A 266 8.48 -3.15 -24.07
CA GLY A 266 9.66 -3.10 -23.21
C GLY A 266 9.55 -2.03 -22.12
N PRO A 267 10.63 -1.81 -21.36
CA PRO A 267 10.63 -0.81 -20.28
C PRO A 267 10.54 0.61 -20.85
N ILE A 268 9.68 1.43 -20.26
CA ILE A 268 9.49 2.85 -20.58
C ILE A 268 10.37 3.68 -19.67
N ASP A 269 11.24 4.51 -20.28
CA ASP A 269 12.14 5.40 -19.55
C ASP A 269 11.35 6.57 -18.93
N PRO A 270 11.47 6.83 -17.62
CA PRO A 270 10.83 7.98 -16.97
C PRO A 270 11.20 9.35 -17.55
N PHE A 271 12.37 9.46 -18.13
CA PHE A 271 12.87 10.69 -18.77
C PHE A 271 12.42 10.87 -20.23
N SER A 272 11.60 9.94 -20.75
CA SER A 272 10.97 10.11 -22.08
C SER A 272 10.10 11.37 -22.11
N GLU A 273 10.07 12.08 -23.27
CA GLU A 273 9.24 13.28 -23.42
C GLU A 273 7.75 12.97 -23.48
N ASP A 274 7.37 11.79 -23.98
CA ASP A 274 5.98 11.36 -24.07
C ASP A 274 5.41 11.10 -22.69
N PHE A 275 4.27 11.72 -22.41
CA PHE A 275 3.54 11.46 -21.18
C PHE A 275 2.97 10.05 -21.17
N SER A 276 3.16 9.34 -20.08
CA SER A 276 2.45 8.10 -19.81
C SER A 276 2.17 7.90 -18.32
N ALA A 277 1.07 7.24 -18.03
CA ALA A 277 0.63 6.94 -16.68
C ALA A 277 -0.19 5.65 -16.67
N PHE A 278 -0.36 5.05 -15.49
CA PHE A 278 -1.31 3.97 -15.29
C PHE A 278 -2.18 4.20 -14.06
N VAL A 279 -3.40 3.68 -14.12
CA VAL A 279 -4.37 3.73 -13.02
C VAL A 279 -4.08 2.60 -12.05
N PHE A 280 -3.72 2.93 -10.81
CA PHE A 280 -3.47 1.90 -9.78
C PHE A 280 -4.56 1.84 -8.71
N LYS A 281 -5.37 2.88 -8.59
CA LYS A 281 -6.43 2.99 -7.59
C LYS A 281 -7.61 3.79 -8.11
N ILE A 282 -8.81 3.37 -7.77
CA ILE A 282 -10.05 4.12 -7.98
C ILE A 282 -10.71 4.28 -6.61
N GLN A 283 -11.18 5.49 -6.33
CA GLN A 283 -11.83 5.83 -5.07
C GLN A 283 -13.11 6.60 -5.34
N ALA A 284 -14.22 6.13 -4.82
CA ALA A 284 -15.50 6.81 -4.93
C ALA A 284 -15.96 7.38 -3.57
N ASN A 285 -16.87 8.34 -3.62
CA ASN A 285 -17.56 8.91 -2.46
C ASN A 285 -16.61 9.48 -1.37
N MET A 286 -15.42 9.95 -1.74
CA MET A 286 -14.54 10.64 -0.79
C MET A 286 -15.19 11.88 -0.21
N ASN A 287 -16.03 12.57 -0.99
CA ASN A 287 -16.88 13.63 -0.53
C ASN A 287 -18.35 13.20 -0.57
N LYS A 288 -18.95 12.99 0.60
CA LYS A 288 -20.37 12.58 0.73
C LYS A 288 -21.35 13.53 0.03
N ALA A 289 -21.00 14.81 -0.11
CA ALA A 289 -21.86 15.83 -0.74
C ALA A 289 -21.87 15.75 -2.28
N HIS A 290 -20.79 15.27 -2.90
CA HIS A 290 -20.60 15.35 -4.35
C HIS A 290 -20.61 14.01 -5.08
N ARG A 291 -20.60 12.88 -4.36
CA ARG A 291 -20.53 11.51 -4.94
C ARG A 291 -19.48 11.41 -6.05
N ASP A 292 -18.30 11.97 -5.78
CA ASP A 292 -17.18 12.00 -6.69
C ASP A 292 -16.54 10.59 -6.85
N ARG A 293 -15.95 10.39 -8.02
CA ARG A 293 -15.12 9.23 -8.29
C ARG A 293 -13.81 9.74 -8.88
N ILE A 294 -12.70 9.29 -8.29
CA ILE A 294 -11.35 9.71 -8.63
C ILE A 294 -10.54 8.48 -9.05
N ALA A 295 -9.88 8.56 -10.20
CA ALA A 295 -8.86 7.61 -10.61
C ALA A 295 -7.49 8.16 -10.25
N PHE A 296 -6.74 7.43 -9.42
CA PHE A 296 -5.37 7.77 -9.08
C PHE A 296 -4.42 7.14 -10.09
N MET A 297 -3.60 7.99 -10.70
CA MET A 297 -2.66 7.63 -11.75
C MET A 297 -1.24 7.88 -11.28
N ARG A 298 -0.36 6.90 -11.47
CA ARG A 298 1.08 7.07 -11.36
C ARG A 298 1.62 7.52 -12.70
N ILE A 299 2.27 8.68 -12.76
CA ILE A 299 2.97 9.15 -13.96
C ILE A 299 4.28 8.38 -14.10
N CYS A 300 4.46 7.68 -15.21
CA CYS A 300 5.62 6.83 -15.47
C CYS A 300 6.65 7.50 -16.36
N SER A 301 6.23 8.40 -17.26
CA SER A 301 7.14 9.16 -18.13
C SER A 301 6.56 10.52 -18.50
N GLY A 302 7.44 11.42 -18.92
CA GLY A 302 7.09 12.74 -19.44
C GLY A 302 6.49 13.70 -18.43
N LYS A 303 5.77 14.67 -18.94
CA LYS A 303 5.15 15.76 -18.20
C LYS A 303 3.63 15.73 -18.38
N PHE A 304 2.91 15.77 -17.30
CA PHE A 304 1.47 16.04 -17.28
C PHE A 304 1.21 17.54 -17.31
N GLU A 305 0.25 17.97 -18.12
CA GLU A 305 -0.29 19.34 -18.12
C GLU A 305 -1.81 19.31 -18.03
N ALA A 306 -2.37 20.22 -17.21
CA ALA A 306 -3.81 20.27 -16.99
C ALA A 306 -4.59 20.47 -18.30
N GLY A 307 -5.57 19.60 -18.53
CA GLY A 307 -6.41 19.65 -19.74
C GLY A 307 -5.80 19.05 -20.99
N MET A 308 -4.64 18.37 -20.88
CA MET A 308 -4.05 17.65 -22.02
C MET A 308 -4.98 16.54 -22.54
N GLU A 309 -4.89 16.29 -23.85
CA GLU A 309 -5.56 15.15 -24.48
C GLU A 309 -4.62 13.95 -24.52
N VAL A 310 -5.13 12.81 -24.11
CA VAL A 310 -4.37 11.56 -23.97
C VAL A 310 -5.12 10.40 -24.61
N MET A 311 -4.41 9.34 -24.97
CA MET A 311 -5.00 8.08 -25.39
C MET A 311 -5.27 7.19 -24.20
N HIS A 312 -6.51 6.76 -23.99
CA HIS A 312 -6.90 5.70 -23.09
C HIS A 312 -6.80 4.38 -23.86
N ILE A 313 -5.76 3.61 -23.59
CA ILE A 313 -5.40 2.44 -24.41
C ILE A 313 -6.47 1.36 -24.36
N GLN A 314 -6.89 0.93 -23.16
CA GLN A 314 -7.90 -0.10 -23.00
C GLN A 314 -9.27 0.34 -23.51
N GLY A 315 -9.58 1.62 -23.41
CA GLY A 315 -10.82 2.20 -23.95
C GLY A 315 -10.78 2.50 -25.45
N GLY A 316 -9.62 2.42 -26.10
CA GLY A 316 -9.43 2.66 -27.53
C GLY A 316 -9.81 4.06 -28.01
N LYS A 317 -9.76 5.08 -27.14
CA LYS A 317 -10.23 6.45 -27.47
C LYS A 317 -9.37 7.53 -26.81
N LYS A 318 -9.34 8.68 -27.48
CA LYS A 318 -8.77 9.90 -26.89
C LYS A 318 -9.73 10.49 -25.86
N ILE A 319 -9.16 10.92 -24.75
CA ILE A 319 -9.88 11.56 -23.67
C ILE A 319 -9.11 12.78 -23.16
N ARG A 320 -9.81 13.70 -22.54
CA ARG A 320 -9.21 14.83 -21.84
C ARG A 320 -9.23 14.53 -20.33
N LEU A 321 -8.08 14.63 -19.68
CA LEU A 321 -7.99 14.46 -18.24
C LEU A 321 -8.59 15.68 -17.53
N ALA A 322 -9.71 15.46 -16.83
CA ALA A 322 -10.49 16.52 -16.22
C ALA A 322 -10.17 16.64 -14.71
N GLN A 323 -10.16 17.88 -14.23
CA GLN A 323 -10.03 18.22 -12.82
C GLN A 323 -8.88 17.46 -12.12
N PRO A 324 -7.65 17.57 -12.63
CA PRO A 324 -6.51 16.89 -12.00
C PRO A 324 -6.28 17.46 -10.61
N GLN A 325 -6.12 16.58 -9.63
CA GLN A 325 -5.98 16.93 -8.22
C GLN A 325 -4.79 16.19 -7.61
N GLN A 326 -4.12 16.85 -6.70
CA GLN A 326 -3.19 16.22 -5.75
C GLN A 326 -3.76 16.31 -4.35
N MET A 327 -3.48 15.28 -3.55
CA MET A 327 -3.89 15.24 -2.16
C MET A 327 -2.75 15.74 -1.29
N MET A 328 -2.81 17.00 -0.87
CA MET A 328 -1.88 17.56 0.10
C MET A 328 -2.53 17.52 1.49
N ALA A 329 -2.12 16.57 2.29
CA ALA A 329 -2.76 16.28 3.58
C ALA A 329 -4.29 16.05 3.43
N GLN A 330 -5.12 16.91 4.00
CA GLN A 330 -6.60 16.82 3.91
C GLN A 330 -7.18 17.63 2.75
N GLU A 331 -6.37 18.44 2.08
CA GLU A 331 -6.82 19.35 1.06
C GLU A 331 -6.55 18.83 -0.35
N ARG A 332 -7.47 19.10 -1.26
CA ARG A 332 -7.33 18.81 -2.68
C ARG A 332 -6.85 20.07 -3.38
N HIS A 333 -5.69 20.00 -4.00
CA HIS A 333 -5.17 21.07 -4.82
C HIS A 333 -5.26 20.74 -6.29
N MET A 334 -5.69 21.70 -7.10
CA MET A 334 -5.64 21.55 -8.55
C MET A 334 -4.19 21.52 -9.01
N VAL A 335 -3.87 20.59 -9.91
CA VAL A 335 -2.54 20.37 -10.44
C VAL A 335 -2.48 20.94 -11.83
N GLU A 336 -1.58 21.88 -12.07
CA GLU A 336 -1.31 22.40 -13.40
C GLU A 336 -0.29 21.55 -14.15
N GLU A 337 0.75 21.10 -13.43
CA GLU A 337 1.84 20.31 -13.97
C GLU A 337 2.24 19.20 -12.98
N ALA A 338 2.62 18.03 -13.51
CA ALA A 338 3.21 16.94 -12.75
C ALA A 338 4.17 16.13 -13.62
N TYR A 339 5.07 15.40 -13.02
CA TYR A 339 6.19 14.75 -13.69
C TYR A 339 6.23 13.25 -13.38
N ALA A 340 7.05 12.51 -14.14
CA ALA A 340 7.31 11.10 -13.85
C ALA A 340 7.70 10.93 -12.36
N GLY A 341 7.05 10.00 -11.69
CA GLY A 341 7.18 9.82 -10.24
C GLY A 341 5.98 10.35 -9.46
N ASP A 342 5.30 11.37 -9.94
CA ASP A 342 4.14 11.95 -9.26
C ASP A 342 2.89 11.08 -9.38
N ILE A 343 2.00 11.30 -8.43
CA ILE A 343 0.67 10.71 -8.42
C ILE A 343 -0.36 11.82 -8.53
N ILE A 344 -1.25 11.69 -9.49
CA ILE A 344 -2.37 12.59 -9.69
C ILE A 344 -3.70 11.83 -9.58
N GLY A 345 -4.70 12.48 -9.01
CA GLY A 345 -6.09 12.02 -9.05
C GLY A 345 -6.85 12.78 -10.13
N VAL A 346 -7.55 12.09 -11.02
CA VAL A 346 -8.41 12.72 -12.03
C VAL A 346 -9.85 12.32 -11.80
N PHE A 347 -10.78 13.23 -12.12
CA PHE A 347 -12.19 12.90 -12.08
C PHE A 347 -12.49 11.76 -13.06
N ASP A 348 -13.16 10.73 -12.58
CA ASP A 348 -13.53 9.56 -13.34
C ASP A 348 -15.05 9.50 -13.57
N PRO A 349 -15.54 9.72 -14.79
CA PRO A 349 -16.96 9.55 -15.10
C PRO A 349 -17.39 8.06 -15.17
N GLY A 350 -16.55 7.12 -14.74
CA GLY A 350 -16.80 5.68 -14.78
C GLY A 350 -16.19 4.98 -15.99
N ILE A 351 -15.14 5.55 -16.58
CA ILE A 351 -14.48 5.02 -17.78
C ILE A 351 -13.17 4.29 -17.47
N PHE A 352 -12.57 4.54 -16.31
CA PHE A 352 -11.30 3.95 -15.93
C PHE A 352 -11.48 2.64 -15.16
N SER A 353 -10.54 1.75 -15.37
CA SER A 353 -10.32 0.53 -14.59
C SER A 353 -8.91 0.52 -14.00
N ILE A 354 -8.72 -0.20 -12.90
CA ILE A 354 -7.39 -0.42 -12.33
C ILE A 354 -6.54 -1.18 -13.35
N GLY A 355 -5.32 -0.72 -13.61
CA GLY A 355 -4.43 -1.25 -14.64
C GLY A 355 -4.49 -0.53 -15.99
N ASP A 356 -5.42 0.40 -16.19
CA ASP A 356 -5.52 1.14 -17.45
C ASP A 356 -4.27 1.99 -17.71
N THR A 357 -3.83 1.99 -18.98
CA THR A 357 -2.71 2.78 -19.50
C THR A 357 -3.22 4.02 -20.20
N ILE A 358 -2.63 5.15 -19.87
CA ILE A 358 -2.91 6.47 -20.43
C ILE A 358 -1.60 7.02 -21.00
N GLU A 359 -1.59 7.48 -22.25
CA GLU A 359 -0.33 7.91 -22.87
C GLU A 359 -0.55 8.89 -24.03
N THR A 360 0.54 9.54 -24.50
CA THR A 360 0.55 10.47 -25.64
C THR A 360 1.48 10.04 -26.77
N SER A 361 2.09 8.86 -26.66
CA SER A 361 3.07 8.37 -27.63
C SER A 361 2.50 8.18 -29.04
N ALA A 362 3.34 8.43 -30.05
CA ALA A 362 2.98 8.14 -31.45
C ALA A 362 2.83 6.63 -31.74
N LYS A 363 3.43 5.77 -30.91
CA LYS A 363 3.29 4.32 -30.96
C LYS A 363 2.61 3.85 -29.68
N PRO A 364 1.31 3.61 -29.69
CA PRO A 364 0.58 3.16 -28.52
C PRO A 364 1.17 1.90 -27.91
N PHE A 365 1.23 1.87 -26.58
CA PHE A 365 1.70 0.71 -25.81
C PHE A 365 0.83 0.51 -24.58
N ARG A 366 0.93 -0.66 -23.98
CA ARG A 366 0.20 -1.02 -22.77
C ARG A 366 1.18 -1.41 -21.65
N TYR A 367 1.03 -0.83 -20.47
CA TYR A 367 1.75 -1.32 -19.29
C TYR A 367 1.28 -2.71 -18.88
N GLU A 368 2.18 -3.49 -18.28
CA GLU A 368 1.82 -4.75 -17.65
C GLU A 368 0.70 -4.53 -16.64
N GLY A 369 -0.35 -5.36 -16.74
CA GLY A 369 -1.52 -5.29 -15.88
C GLY A 369 -1.18 -5.54 -14.41
N ILE A 370 -2.08 -5.11 -13.53
CA ILE A 370 -1.99 -5.40 -12.10
C ILE A 370 -2.71 -6.74 -11.86
N PRO A 371 -2.03 -7.77 -11.36
CA PRO A 371 -2.66 -9.05 -11.08
C PRO A 371 -3.80 -8.93 -10.06
N THR A 372 -4.88 -9.64 -10.29
CA THR A 372 -6.00 -9.75 -9.36
C THR A 372 -5.79 -10.98 -8.47
N PHE A 373 -5.86 -10.82 -7.16
CA PHE A 373 -5.76 -11.92 -6.22
C PHE A 373 -7.01 -12.80 -6.28
N ALA A 374 -6.82 -14.12 -6.17
CA ALA A 374 -7.93 -15.02 -6.01
C ALA A 374 -8.59 -14.78 -4.63
N PRO A 375 -9.92 -14.58 -4.58
CA PRO A 375 -10.63 -14.55 -3.31
C PRO A 375 -10.54 -15.88 -2.57
N GLU A 376 -10.48 -15.80 -1.24
CA GLU A 376 -10.42 -16.95 -0.34
C GLU A 376 -11.76 -17.16 0.42
N HIS A 377 -12.62 -16.14 0.43
CA HIS A 377 -13.92 -16.19 1.11
C HIS A 377 -15.02 -15.72 0.20
N PHE A 378 -16.16 -16.38 0.25
CA PHE A 378 -17.29 -16.08 -0.62
C PHE A 378 -18.59 -15.95 0.15
N ALA A 379 -19.43 -14.99 -0.25
CA ALA A 379 -20.76 -14.83 0.30
C ALA A 379 -21.77 -14.48 -0.80
N ARG A 380 -22.98 -15.01 -0.67
CA ARG A 380 -24.13 -14.55 -1.44
C ARG A 380 -24.67 -13.29 -0.80
N VAL A 381 -24.85 -12.22 -1.58
CA VAL A 381 -25.27 -10.91 -1.09
C VAL A 381 -26.51 -10.45 -1.84
N ARG A 382 -27.51 -10.01 -1.09
CA ARG A 382 -28.76 -9.46 -1.64
C ARG A 382 -29.25 -8.29 -0.79
N GLN A 383 -29.96 -7.35 -1.41
CA GLN A 383 -30.61 -6.27 -0.69
C GLN A 383 -31.79 -6.83 0.13
N VAL A 384 -32.03 -6.25 1.31
CA VAL A 384 -33.20 -6.58 2.15
C VAL A 384 -34.46 -5.98 1.53
N ASP A 385 -34.41 -4.71 1.14
CA ASP A 385 -35.50 -4.01 0.49
C ASP A 385 -35.41 -4.09 -1.05
N THR A 386 -36.36 -4.77 -1.68
CA THR A 386 -36.40 -4.96 -3.14
C THR A 386 -36.53 -3.63 -3.90
N MET A 387 -37.11 -2.59 -3.29
CA MET A 387 -37.25 -1.24 -3.89
C MET A 387 -35.89 -0.56 -4.07
N LYS A 388 -34.87 -0.96 -3.31
CA LYS A 388 -33.51 -0.40 -3.35
C LYS A 388 -32.57 -1.13 -4.33
N ARG A 389 -33.11 -1.98 -5.23
CA ARG A 389 -32.29 -2.76 -6.16
C ARG A 389 -31.34 -1.91 -7.01
N LYS A 390 -31.78 -0.77 -7.53
CA LYS A 390 -30.91 0.12 -8.34
C LYS A 390 -29.74 0.66 -7.53
N GLN A 391 -29.98 1.07 -6.29
CA GLN A 391 -28.95 1.55 -5.36
C GLN A 391 -27.99 0.42 -5.00
N PHE A 392 -28.51 -0.78 -4.75
CA PHE A 392 -27.72 -1.98 -4.45
C PHE A 392 -26.75 -2.31 -5.59
N VAL A 393 -27.29 -2.48 -6.82
CA VAL A 393 -26.46 -2.82 -7.99
C VAL A 393 -25.41 -1.73 -8.25
N LYS A 394 -25.80 -0.45 -8.17
CA LYS A 394 -24.87 0.66 -8.33
C LYS A 394 -23.78 0.62 -7.26
N GLY A 395 -24.13 0.47 -5.99
CA GLY A 395 -23.19 0.49 -4.88
C GLY A 395 -22.20 -0.67 -4.93
N ILE A 396 -22.69 -1.90 -5.08
CA ILE A 396 -21.84 -3.08 -5.10
C ILE A 396 -20.90 -3.09 -6.32
N THR A 397 -21.39 -2.66 -7.49
CA THR A 397 -20.55 -2.55 -8.70
C THR A 397 -19.48 -1.48 -8.52
N GLN A 398 -19.80 -0.34 -7.92
CA GLN A 398 -18.83 0.72 -7.69
C GLN A 398 -17.74 0.30 -6.69
N ILE A 399 -18.13 -0.36 -5.58
CA ILE A 399 -17.18 -0.90 -4.59
C ILE A 399 -16.27 -1.97 -5.22
N ALA A 400 -16.82 -2.80 -6.12
CA ALA A 400 -16.02 -3.78 -6.87
C ALA A 400 -15.02 -3.11 -7.84
N GLN A 401 -15.44 -2.04 -8.52
CA GLN A 401 -14.56 -1.29 -9.42
C GLN A 401 -13.43 -0.56 -8.69
N GLU A 402 -13.58 -0.26 -7.41
CA GLU A 402 -12.50 0.21 -6.53
C GLU A 402 -11.55 -0.90 -6.12
N GLY A 403 -11.88 -2.16 -6.44
CA GLY A 403 -11.11 -3.35 -6.08
C GLY A 403 -11.22 -3.76 -4.61
N ALA A 404 -12.17 -3.21 -3.86
CA ALA A 404 -12.38 -3.59 -2.46
C ALA A 404 -12.99 -4.99 -2.30
N ILE A 405 -13.71 -5.46 -3.31
CA ILE A 405 -14.33 -6.78 -3.42
C ILE A 405 -14.30 -7.23 -4.87
N GLN A 406 -14.50 -8.53 -5.10
CA GLN A 406 -14.80 -9.07 -6.41
C GLN A 406 -16.25 -9.57 -6.45
N ILE A 407 -16.94 -9.35 -7.56
CA ILE A 407 -18.35 -9.76 -7.70
C ILE A 407 -18.50 -10.70 -8.88
N PHE A 408 -19.29 -11.73 -8.67
CA PHE A 408 -19.57 -12.79 -9.61
C PHE A 408 -21.08 -13.02 -9.70
N GLN A 409 -21.50 -13.55 -10.83
CA GLN A 409 -22.86 -14.00 -11.07
C GLN A 409 -22.84 -15.52 -11.24
N GLU A 410 -23.88 -16.19 -10.80
CA GLU A 410 -24.09 -17.57 -11.15
C GLU A 410 -24.35 -17.68 -12.66
N TYR A 411 -23.75 -18.67 -13.28
CA TYR A 411 -23.84 -18.87 -14.72
C TYR A 411 -25.32 -19.05 -15.13
N HIS A 412 -25.79 -18.28 -16.12
CA HIS A 412 -27.18 -18.21 -16.62
C HIS A 412 -28.24 -17.54 -15.71
N THR A 413 -27.92 -17.06 -14.52
CA THR A 413 -28.93 -16.48 -13.61
C THR A 413 -29.01 -14.95 -13.60
N GLY A 414 -28.04 -14.27 -14.20
CA GLY A 414 -27.97 -12.80 -14.19
C GLY A 414 -27.70 -12.19 -12.80
N MET A 415 -27.95 -10.87 -12.68
CA MET A 415 -27.63 -10.08 -11.46
C MET A 415 -28.66 -10.27 -10.32
N GLU A 416 -29.46 -11.28 -10.32
CA GLU A 416 -30.47 -11.50 -9.26
C GLU A 416 -29.83 -11.97 -7.96
N GLU A 417 -28.82 -12.79 -8.04
CA GLU A 417 -27.99 -13.24 -6.91
C GLU A 417 -26.52 -12.94 -7.19
N ILE A 418 -25.95 -12.06 -6.37
CA ILE A 418 -24.55 -11.68 -6.49
C ILE A 418 -23.74 -12.51 -5.50
N ILE A 419 -22.69 -13.14 -6.00
CA ILE A 419 -21.65 -13.75 -5.18
C ILE A 419 -20.52 -12.73 -5.03
N VAL A 420 -20.16 -12.43 -3.80
CA VAL A 420 -19.01 -11.59 -3.46
C VAL A 420 -17.87 -12.46 -3.02
N GLY A 421 -16.70 -12.24 -3.62
CA GLY A 421 -15.43 -12.83 -3.22
C GLY A 421 -14.51 -11.79 -2.59
N VAL A 422 -13.84 -12.16 -1.51
CA VAL A 422 -12.89 -11.32 -0.77
C VAL A 422 -11.66 -12.13 -0.35
N VAL A 423 -10.53 -11.46 -0.17
CA VAL A 423 -9.29 -12.08 0.33
C VAL A 423 -9.37 -12.28 1.85
N GLY A 424 -10.03 -11.37 2.57
CA GLY A 424 -10.19 -11.46 4.02
C GLY A 424 -11.59 -11.08 4.49
N VAL A 425 -12.03 -11.71 5.57
CA VAL A 425 -13.41 -11.61 6.07
C VAL A 425 -13.82 -10.19 6.50
N LEU A 426 -12.87 -9.34 6.94
CA LEU A 426 -13.18 -7.96 7.30
C LEU A 426 -13.65 -7.11 6.11
N GLN A 427 -13.33 -7.50 4.87
CA GLN A 427 -13.83 -6.82 3.67
C GLN A 427 -15.37 -6.94 3.55
N PHE A 428 -15.98 -8.02 4.06
CA PHE A 428 -17.45 -8.14 4.13
C PHE A 428 -18.07 -7.11 5.07
N ASP A 429 -17.43 -6.84 6.20
CA ASP A 429 -17.90 -5.82 7.13
C ASP A 429 -17.80 -4.42 6.53
N VAL A 430 -16.71 -4.15 5.80
CA VAL A 430 -16.53 -2.88 5.07
C VAL A 430 -17.57 -2.74 3.98
N LEU A 431 -17.85 -3.81 3.21
CA LEU A 431 -18.91 -3.83 2.19
C LEU A 431 -20.27 -3.49 2.79
N LYS A 432 -20.64 -4.16 3.88
CA LYS A 432 -21.91 -3.91 4.58
C LYS A 432 -22.01 -2.47 5.04
N TYR A 433 -20.99 -1.98 5.75
CA TYR A 433 -20.93 -0.61 6.24
C TYR A 433 -21.08 0.42 5.10
N ARG A 434 -20.36 0.24 3.98
CA ARG A 434 -20.38 1.15 2.85
C ARG A 434 -21.74 1.15 2.14
N LEU A 435 -22.35 -0.02 1.91
CA LEU A 435 -23.68 -0.10 1.30
C LEU A 435 -24.76 0.56 2.16
N GLU A 436 -24.70 0.40 3.48
CA GLU A 436 -25.62 1.03 4.40
C GLU A 436 -25.43 2.56 4.48
N ASN A 437 -24.19 3.05 4.63
CA ASN A 437 -23.90 4.45 4.92
C ASN A 437 -23.70 5.34 3.68
N GLU A 438 -23.22 4.79 2.56
CA GLU A 438 -22.98 5.54 1.32
C GLU A 438 -24.15 5.42 0.34
N TYR A 439 -24.79 4.25 0.28
CA TYR A 439 -25.85 3.96 -0.69
C TYR A 439 -27.25 3.80 -0.07
N ASN A 440 -27.33 3.83 1.25
CA ASN A 440 -28.58 3.63 2.02
C ASN A 440 -29.26 2.28 1.69
N VAL A 441 -28.48 1.22 1.61
CA VAL A 441 -28.94 -0.13 1.28
C VAL A 441 -28.54 -1.10 2.38
N GLU A 442 -29.52 -1.68 3.04
CA GLU A 442 -29.33 -2.80 3.95
C GLU A 442 -29.23 -4.11 3.17
N ILE A 443 -28.27 -4.97 3.55
CA ILE A 443 -28.01 -6.23 2.87
C ILE A 443 -28.13 -7.43 3.79
N HIS A 444 -28.52 -8.55 3.17
CA HIS A 444 -28.39 -9.88 3.76
C HIS A 444 -27.19 -10.59 3.12
N MET A 445 -26.32 -11.16 3.94
CA MET A 445 -25.16 -11.94 3.50
C MET A 445 -25.28 -13.37 4.03
N GLU A 446 -25.00 -14.33 3.15
CA GLU A 446 -24.95 -15.75 3.44
C GLU A 446 -23.58 -16.28 3.02
N ASN A 447 -22.77 -16.72 3.98
CA ASN A 447 -21.46 -17.27 3.68
C ASN A 447 -21.60 -18.56 2.85
N LEU A 448 -20.75 -18.70 1.84
CA LEU A 448 -20.67 -19.86 0.97
C LEU A 448 -19.45 -20.70 1.32
N PRO A 449 -19.53 -22.05 1.17
CA PRO A 449 -18.46 -22.95 1.61
C PRO A 449 -17.31 -23.08 0.61
N TYR A 450 -17.17 -22.14 -0.33
CA TYR A 450 -16.10 -22.18 -1.34
C TYR A 450 -14.84 -21.51 -0.80
N GLU A 451 -13.68 -22.13 -1.12
CA GLU A 451 -12.36 -21.65 -0.72
C GLU A 451 -11.43 -21.42 -1.92
N HIS A 452 -11.80 -21.98 -3.09
CA HIS A 452 -10.97 -21.88 -4.29
C HIS A 452 -11.78 -21.37 -5.49
N ILE A 453 -11.16 -20.45 -6.24
CA ILE A 453 -11.65 -19.98 -7.52
C ILE A 453 -10.64 -20.31 -8.61
N ARG A 454 -11.12 -20.65 -9.81
CA ARG A 454 -10.26 -20.91 -10.97
C ARG A 454 -10.85 -20.26 -12.21
N TRP A 455 -9.99 -19.61 -12.97
CA TRP A 455 -10.31 -19.04 -14.27
C TRP A 455 -10.17 -20.09 -15.35
N ILE A 456 -11.12 -20.13 -16.29
CA ILE A 456 -11.05 -21.05 -17.43
C ILE A 456 -10.26 -20.35 -18.53
N LYS A 457 -9.11 -20.94 -18.89
CA LYS A 457 -8.20 -20.40 -19.89
C LYS A 457 -8.71 -20.57 -21.32
N ASN A 458 -9.24 -21.75 -21.62
CA ASN A 458 -9.77 -22.08 -22.92
C ASN A 458 -11.23 -21.64 -23.06
N LYS A 459 -11.41 -20.37 -23.46
CA LYS A 459 -12.73 -19.69 -23.56
C LYS A 459 -13.71 -20.34 -24.56
N GLU A 460 -13.23 -21.23 -25.42
CA GLU A 460 -14.04 -21.96 -26.43
C GLU A 460 -14.79 -23.17 -25.85
N LEU A 461 -14.50 -23.50 -24.60
CA LEU A 461 -15.09 -24.70 -23.95
C LEU A 461 -16.55 -24.42 -23.56
N ASP A 462 -17.46 -25.29 -23.96
CA ASP A 462 -18.88 -25.20 -23.62
C ASP A 462 -19.07 -25.60 -22.14
N LEU A 463 -19.28 -24.57 -21.30
CA LEU A 463 -19.46 -24.72 -19.84
C LEU A 463 -20.66 -25.63 -19.50
N ASP A 464 -21.69 -25.69 -20.35
CA ASP A 464 -22.86 -26.52 -20.10
C ASP A 464 -22.53 -27.99 -20.16
N LYS A 465 -21.51 -28.37 -20.96
CA LYS A 465 -21.02 -29.74 -21.08
C LYS A 465 -20.01 -30.17 -20.03
N LEU A 466 -19.52 -29.22 -19.21
CA LEU A 466 -18.58 -29.56 -18.15
C LEU A 466 -19.22 -30.46 -17.10
N THR A 467 -18.57 -31.62 -16.90
CA THR A 467 -18.94 -32.58 -15.84
C THR A 467 -18.45 -32.04 -14.49
N GLY A 468 -19.37 -31.49 -13.71
CA GLY A 468 -19.08 -30.93 -12.39
C GLY A 468 -19.09 -31.98 -11.27
N THR A 469 -18.78 -31.52 -10.08
CA THR A 469 -19.00 -32.22 -8.81
C THR A 469 -20.04 -31.42 -7.99
N SER A 470 -20.59 -32.03 -6.95
CA SER A 470 -21.50 -31.35 -6.00
C SER A 470 -20.83 -30.15 -5.31
N ASP A 471 -19.50 -30.17 -5.26
CA ASP A 471 -18.66 -29.20 -4.55
C ASP A 471 -18.11 -28.12 -5.48
N MET A 472 -18.67 -28.00 -6.70
CA MET A 472 -18.29 -27.02 -7.70
C MET A 472 -19.49 -26.14 -8.08
N LYS A 473 -19.22 -24.85 -8.34
CA LYS A 473 -20.20 -23.91 -8.88
C LYS A 473 -19.65 -23.20 -10.11
N LYS A 474 -20.45 -23.12 -11.17
CA LYS A 474 -20.15 -22.36 -12.38
C LYS A 474 -20.61 -20.92 -12.18
N ILE A 475 -19.69 -19.97 -12.35
CA ILE A 475 -19.92 -18.54 -12.20
C ILE A 475 -19.33 -17.77 -13.38
N GLN A 476 -19.64 -16.50 -13.47
CA GLN A 476 -19.02 -15.55 -14.41
C GLN A 476 -18.72 -14.22 -13.70
N ASP A 477 -17.66 -13.55 -14.13
CA ASP A 477 -17.36 -12.19 -13.67
C ASP A 477 -18.25 -11.15 -14.39
N LEU A 478 -18.04 -9.85 -14.05
CA LEU A 478 -18.78 -8.74 -14.68
C LEU A 478 -18.49 -8.57 -16.17
N LYS A 479 -17.35 -9.09 -16.65
CA LYS A 479 -16.95 -9.05 -18.07
C LYS A 479 -17.52 -10.25 -18.85
N GLY A 480 -18.18 -11.20 -18.13
CA GLY A 480 -18.72 -12.42 -18.71
C GLY A 480 -17.70 -13.54 -18.86
N ASN A 481 -16.50 -13.40 -18.29
CA ASN A 481 -15.53 -14.49 -18.28
C ASN A 481 -16.02 -15.61 -17.36
N PRO A 482 -15.92 -16.87 -17.82
CA PRO A 482 -16.35 -18.02 -17.03
C PRO A 482 -15.31 -18.43 -15.99
N LEU A 483 -15.80 -18.79 -14.79
CA LEU A 483 -14.99 -19.25 -13.68
C LEU A 483 -15.67 -20.41 -12.96
N LEU A 484 -14.87 -21.14 -12.18
CA LEU A 484 -15.34 -22.21 -11.33
C LEU A 484 -14.99 -21.95 -9.87
N LEU A 485 -15.96 -22.12 -8.98
CA LEU A 485 -15.76 -22.14 -7.52
C LEU A 485 -15.71 -23.59 -7.04
N PHE A 486 -14.84 -23.85 -6.07
CA PHE A 486 -14.67 -25.16 -5.45
C PHE A 486 -14.60 -25.05 -3.93
N VAL A 487 -15.15 -26.03 -3.25
CA VAL A 487 -15.11 -26.13 -1.78
C VAL A 487 -13.70 -26.47 -1.29
N ASN A 488 -12.93 -27.26 -2.05
CA ASN A 488 -11.59 -27.69 -1.67
C ASN A 488 -10.70 -27.98 -2.89
N ALA A 489 -9.40 -28.09 -2.67
CA ALA A 489 -8.41 -28.33 -3.73
C ALA A 489 -8.58 -29.70 -4.42
N TRP A 490 -9.10 -30.73 -3.72
CA TRP A 490 -9.34 -32.06 -4.30
C TRP A 490 -10.42 -32.01 -5.39
N SER A 491 -11.48 -31.23 -5.19
CA SER A 491 -12.54 -31.01 -6.19
C SER A 491 -12.02 -30.39 -7.48
N VAL A 492 -10.98 -29.53 -7.40
CA VAL A 492 -10.29 -28.97 -8.59
C VAL A 492 -9.67 -30.09 -9.43
N GLY A 493 -8.91 -31.02 -8.81
CA GLY A 493 -8.30 -32.14 -9.46
C GLY A 493 -9.33 -33.06 -10.11
N MET A 494 -10.41 -33.42 -9.39
CA MET A 494 -11.48 -34.24 -9.93
C MET A 494 -12.17 -33.66 -11.18
N VAL A 495 -12.36 -32.35 -11.21
CA VAL A 495 -12.98 -31.69 -12.37
C VAL A 495 -12.04 -31.67 -13.56
N LEU A 496 -10.74 -31.47 -13.35
CA LEU A 496 -9.73 -31.58 -14.41
C LEU A 496 -9.68 -33.00 -14.98
N ASP A 497 -9.69 -34.04 -14.15
CA ASP A 497 -9.65 -35.44 -14.57
C ASP A 497 -10.89 -35.86 -15.38
N ARG A 498 -12.05 -35.24 -15.10
CA ARG A 498 -13.33 -35.57 -15.76
C ARG A 498 -13.58 -34.81 -17.06
N ASN A 499 -12.81 -33.73 -17.31
CA ASN A 499 -13.02 -32.87 -18.47
C ASN A 499 -11.71 -32.74 -19.25
N GLU A 500 -11.50 -33.63 -20.18
CA GLU A 500 -10.32 -33.61 -21.06
C GLU A 500 -10.26 -32.30 -21.83
N GLY A 501 -9.09 -31.63 -21.80
CA GLY A 501 -8.85 -30.34 -22.44
C GLY A 501 -9.26 -29.12 -21.63
N LEU A 502 -9.79 -29.26 -20.41
CA LEU A 502 -10.04 -28.14 -19.51
C LEU A 502 -8.71 -27.59 -18.93
N GLU A 503 -8.44 -26.33 -19.16
CA GLU A 503 -7.29 -25.62 -18.57
C GLU A 503 -7.77 -24.58 -17.56
N LEU A 504 -7.27 -24.68 -16.32
CA LEU A 504 -7.60 -23.78 -15.23
C LEU A 504 -6.38 -22.97 -14.78
N GLU A 505 -6.59 -21.70 -14.48
CA GLU A 505 -5.58 -20.79 -13.93
C GLU A 505 -5.98 -20.30 -12.53
N GLU A 506 -4.98 -20.06 -11.66
CA GLU A 506 -5.21 -19.56 -10.29
C GLU A 506 -5.39 -18.03 -10.26
N PHE A 507 -4.98 -17.35 -11.31
CA PHE A 507 -5.02 -15.89 -11.40
C PHE A 507 -5.76 -15.47 -12.66
N GLY A 508 -6.62 -14.46 -12.53
CA GLY A 508 -7.19 -13.76 -13.68
C GLY A 508 -6.11 -12.96 -14.39
N ARG A 509 -5.98 -13.16 -15.70
CA ARG A 509 -5.21 -12.26 -16.57
C ARG A 509 -6.19 -11.39 -17.33
N ASP A 510 -6.04 -10.07 -17.21
CA ASP A 510 -6.78 -9.08 -18.04
C ASP A 510 -6.29 -9.05 -19.49
#